data_8503f2ab7c21a025399e17106cad629a
#
_entry.id   8503f2ab7c21a025399e17106cad629a
#
_cell.length_a   1.000
_cell.length_b   1.000
_cell.length_c   1.000
_cell.angle_alpha   90.00
_cell.angle_beta   90.00
_cell.angle_gamma   90.00
#
_symmetry.space_group_name_H-M   'P 1'
#
loop_
_entity.id
_entity.type
_entity.pdbx_description
1 polymer ?
#
loop_
_entity_poly.entity_id
_entity_poly.type
_entity_poly.pdbx_seq_one_letter_code
_entity_poly.pdbx_strand_id
1 'polypeptide(L)'
;TRDFWKQSNVTLTANYEGDKGIPRSNSYLGEHTEVPGTEKYDLLFAKATLNLDFRDNLALPERGFHIYFSQQAGHISHGNEQIFSISELEAEQYISTRNTNPITFGVRIGGGRNHGDLPFYKLFSLGQLNDLQGYKRNRFTGESKAFINTELRKQIVQTQNTLIPIRLGIRGFFDMGRVWSDEEPDGHTWHTGYGGGVYIVPFKEQFAINLSVGSSKEESMLVMFTIGSFIK
;
A
#
# COMPACT_ATOMS: atom_id res chain seq x y z
N THR A 1 12.06 -16.99 7.17
CA THR A 1 12.31 -16.46 5.82
C THR A 1 13.35 -17.32 5.12
N ARG A 2 13.17 -17.59 3.87
CA ARG A 2 14.15 -18.23 2.99
C ARG A 2 14.26 -17.45 1.69
N ASP A 3 15.43 -16.90 1.40
CA ASP A 3 15.75 -16.21 0.16
C ASP A 3 16.16 -17.24 -0.90
N PHE A 4 15.76 -17.07 -2.15
CA PHE A 4 16.05 -18.01 -3.20
C PHE A 4 16.53 -17.37 -4.52
N TRP A 5 16.27 -16.08 -4.74
CA TRP A 5 16.74 -15.36 -5.93
C TRP A 5 16.76 -13.85 -5.69
N LYS A 6 17.91 -13.19 -5.91
CA LYS A 6 18.06 -11.73 -5.72
C LYS A 6 17.40 -11.30 -4.38
N GLN A 7 16.31 -10.53 -4.48
CA GLN A 7 15.53 -10.02 -3.34
C GLN A 7 14.22 -10.80 -3.13
N SER A 8 14.10 -11.97 -3.80
CA SER A 8 12.92 -12.81 -3.71
C SER A 8 13.01 -13.76 -2.53
N ASN A 9 11.92 -13.90 -1.78
CA ASN A 9 11.88 -14.75 -0.59
C ASN A 9 10.49 -15.33 -0.34
N VAL A 10 10.49 -16.40 0.46
CA VAL A 10 9.30 -16.94 1.12
C VAL A 10 9.46 -16.78 2.61
N THR A 11 8.42 -16.28 3.26
CA THR A 11 8.40 -16.10 4.71
C THR A 11 7.19 -16.82 5.30
N LEU A 12 7.43 -17.62 6.32
CA LEU A 12 6.38 -18.20 7.17
C LEU A 12 6.53 -17.67 8.57
N THR A 13 5.44 -17.16 9.13
CA THR A 13 5.39 -16.63 10.49
C THR A 13 4.20 -17.19 11.24
N ALA A 14 4.38 -17.43 12.54
CA ALA A 14 3.29 -17.67 13.46
C ALA A 14 3.29 -16.52 14.48
N ASN A 15 2.13 -15.94 14.71
CA ASN A 15 1.98 -14.76 15.55
C ASN A 15 0.85 -14.95 16.55
N TYR A 16 1.04 -14.35 17.71
CA TYR A 16 -0.01 -14.14 18.69
C TYR A 16 -0.13 -12.64 18.94
N GLU A 17 -1.34 -12.12 18.82
CA GLU A 17 -1.66 -10.73 19.13
C GLU A 17 -2.79 -10.72 20.16
N GLY A 18 -2.57 -10.10 21.31
CA GLY A 18 -3.61 -9.84 22.30
C GLY A 18 -3.77 -8.34 22.45
N ASP A 19 -4.98 -7.83 22.35
CA ASP A 19 -5.26 -6.43 22.57
C ASP A 19 -6.47 -6.26 23.49
N LYS A 20 -6.42 -5.17 24.27
CA LYS A 20 -7.56 -4.66 25.03
C LYS A 20 -7.93 -3.33 24.42
N GLY A 21 -8.84 -3.34 23.45
CA GLY A 21 -9.47 -2.10 23.02
C GLY A 21 -10.17 -1.49 24.23
N ILE A 22 -9.62 -0.41 24.79
CA ILE A 22 -10.32 0.41 25.79
C ILE A 22 -10.75 1.68 25.06
N PRO A 23 -11.97 1.69 24.48
CA PRO A 23 -12.49 2.90 23.88
C PRO A 23 -12.63 3.97 24.98
N ARG A 24 -12.20 5.17 24.70
CA ARG A 24 -12.49 6.30 25.59
C ARG A 24 -14.00 6.54 25.58
N SER A 25 -14.60 6.72 26.74
CA SER A 25 -16.05 6.92 26.91
C SER A 25 -16.66 8.06 26.08
N ASN A 26 -15.85 9.00 25.60
CA ASN A 26 -16.28 10.14 24.77
C ASN A 26 -15.78 10.01 23.30
N SER A 27 -15.52 8.81 22.81
CA SER A 27 -15.15 8.56 21.42
C SER A 27 -16.27 7.79 20.72
N TYR A 28 -16.32 7.89 19.37
CA TYR A 28 -17.27 7.12 18.56
C TYR A 28 -17.25 5.64 18.91
N LEU A 29 -16.09 5.03 19.06
CA LEU A 29 -15.93 3.62 19.47
C LEU A 29 -16.37 3.33 20.91
N GLY A 30 -16.39 4.34 21.79
CA GLY A 30 -16.88 4.22 23.16
C GLY A 30 -18.40 4.21 23.25
N GLU A 31 -19.08 4.79 22.27
CA GLU A 31 -20.53 4.83 22.14
C GLU A 31 -21.08 3.63 21.35
N HIS A 32 -20.22 3.00 20.49
CA HIS A 32 -20.57 1.89 19.62
C HIS A 32 -19.73 0.65 19.98
N THR A 33 -20.04 0.04 21.11
CA THR A 33 -19.30 -1.14 21.63
C THR A 33 -19.57 -2.42 20.84
N GLU A 34 -20.54 -2.42 19.94
CA GLU A 34 -20.86 -3.51 19.02
C GLU A 34 -19.85 -3.65 17.86
N VAL A 35 -18.99 -2.65 17.63
CA VAL A 35 -17.98 -2.71 16.57
C VAL A 35 -16.90 -3.75 16.90
N PRO A 36 -16.66 -4.76 16.02
CA PRO A 36 -15.64 -5.76 16.26
C PRO A 36 -14.25 -5.15 16.50
N GLY A 37 -13.63 -5.50 17.63
CA GLY A 37 -12.33 -4.95 18.02
C GLY A 37 -12.38 -3.88 19.10
N THR A 38 -13.56 -3.53 19.62
CA THR A 38 -13.72 -2.68 20.80
C THR A 38 -13.58 -3.46 22.11
N GLU A 39 -13.78 -4.77 22.07
CA GLU A 39 -13.60 -5.68 23.20
C GLU A 39 -12.18 -6.31 23.20
N LYS A 40 -11.84 -6.94 24.34
CA LYS A 40 -10.62 -7.75 24.42
C LYS A 40 -10.72 -8.94 23.46
N TYR A 41 -9.69 -9.13 22.65
CA TYR A 41 -9.56 -10.32 21.81
C TYR A 41 -8.12 -10.80 21.78
N ASP A 42 -7.96 -12.07 21.46
CA ASP A 42 -6.67 -12.71 21.26
C ASP A 42 -6.69 -13.37 19.87
N LEU A 43 -5.69 -13.07 19.04
CA LEU A 43 -5.53 -13.60 17.70
C LEU A 43 -4.32 -14.53 17.66
N LEU A 44 -4.52 -15.77 17.30
CA LEU A 44 -3.46 -16.71 16.96
C LEU A 44 -3.52 -17.02 15.47
N PHE A 45 -2.44 -16.71 14.74
CA PHE A 45 -2.44 -16.90 13.29
C PHE A 45 -1.09 -17.27 12.71
N ALA A 46 -1.14 -17.94 11.56
CA ALA A 46 -0.01 -18.16 10.68
C ALA A 46 -0.14 -17.28 9.43
N LYS A 47 0.98 -16.76 8.95
CA LYS A 47 1.07 -15.97 7.71
C LYS A 47 2.16 -16.56 6.81
N ALA A 48 1.79 -16.85 5.57
CA ALA A 48 2.70 -17.18 4.49
C ALA A 48 2.81 -15.99 3.54
N THR A 49 4.02 -15.61 3.17
CA THR A 49 4.29 -14.53 2.21
C THR A 49 5.23 -15.02 1.13
N LEU A 50 4.87 -14.77 -0.12
CA LEU A 50 5.72 -14.94 -1.29
C LEU A 50 6.04 -13.56 -1.85
N ASN A 51 7.33 -13.26 -1.98
CA ASN A 51 7.84 -12.03 -2.54
C ASN A 51 8.77 -12.36 -3.70
N LEU A 52 8.38 -12.03 -4.93
CA LEU A 52 9.16 -12.22 -6.16
C LEU A 52 9.56 -10.85 -6.69
N ASP A 53 10.82 -10.44 -6.45
CA ASP A 53 11.30 -9.13 -6.83
C ASP A 53 12.42 -9.20 -7.87
N PHE A 54 12.12 -8.75 -9.08
CA PHE A 54 13.01 -8.70 -10.23
C PHE A 54 13.23 -7.26 -10.72
N ARG A 55 12.93 -6.26 -9.89
CA ARG A 55 13.20 -4.85 -10.18
C ARG A 55 14.69 -4.59 -10.19
N ASP A 56 15.11 -3.63 -10.99
CA ASP A 56 16.51 -3.19 -11.08
C ASP A 56 16.93 -2.36 -9.87
N ASN A 57 16.01 -1.63 -9.26
CA ASN A 57 16.23 -0.80 -8.08
C ASN A 57 14.98 -0.79 -7.19
N LEU A 58 15.15 -0.84 -5.86
CA LEU A 58 14.02 -0.83 -4.92
C LEU A 58 13.44 0.56 -4.69
N ALA A 59 14.29 1.57 -4.63
CA ALA A 59 13.87 2.93 -4.29
C ALA A 59 13.27 3.67 -5.49
N LEU A 60 13.83 3.46 -6.69
CA LEU A 60 13.40 4.08 -7.94
C LEU A 60 13.48 3.07 -9.10
N PRO A 61 12.58 2.08 -9.16
CA PRO A 61 12.60 1.08 -10.22
C PRO A 61 12.42 1.73 -11.59
N GLU A 62 13.26 1.36 -12.54
CA GLU A 62 13.10 1.76 -13.95
C GLU A 62 12.61 0.59 -14.79
N ARG A 63 12.99 -0.65 -14.42
CA ARG A 63 12.63 -1.87 -15.15
C ARG A 63 12.45 -3.03 -14.20
N GLY A 64 11.70 -4.01 -14.68
CA GLY A 64 11.45 -5.23 -13.97
C GLY A 64 10.05 -5.32 -13.43
N PHE A 65 9.81 -6.34 -12.65
CA PHE A 65 8.52 -6.59 -12.04
C PHE A 65 8.67 -7.08 -10.60
N HIS A 66 7.60 -6.93 -9.84
CA HIS A 66 7.49 -7.43 -8.48
C HIS A 66 6.11 -8.07 -8.30
N ILE A 67 6.06 -9.23 -7.65
CA ILE A 67 4.82 -9.91 -7.27
C ILE A 67 4.89 -10.18 -5.78
N TYR A 68 3.87 -9.75 -5.09
CA TYR A 68 3.66 -9.99 -3.67
C TYR A 68 2.36 -10.77 -3.48
N PHE A 69 2.44 -11.88 -2.77
CA PHE A 69 1.28 -12.65 -2.31
C PHE A 69 1.40 -12.92 -0.83
N SER A 70 0.34 -12.71 -0.08
CA SER A 70 0.26 -13.14 1.31
C SER A 70 -1.06 -13.83 1.62
N GLN A 71 -0.96 -14.89 2.40
CA GLN A 71 -2.08 -15.60 2.98
C GLN A 71 -1.88 -15.67 4.48
N GLN A 72 -2.85 -15.18 5.22
CA GLN A 72 -2.93 -15.28 6.67
C GLN A 72 -4.17 -16.07 7.04
N ALA A 73 -4.05 -16.98 8.01
CA ALA A 73 -5.18 -17.70 8.56
C ALA A 73 -4.97 -17.94 10.05
N GLY A 74 -6.02 -17.87 10.82
CA GLY A 74 -5.93 -17.99 12.27
C GLY A 74 -7.29 -18.08 12.96
N HIS A 75 -7.22 -17.99 14.26
CA HIS A 75 -8.35 -18.11 15.17
C HIS A 75 -8.43 -16.89 16.08
N ILE A 76 -9.62 -16.39 16.27
CA ILE A 76 -9.96 -15.34 17.25
C ILE A 76 -10.52 -16.05 18.47
N SER A 77 -9.85 -15.86 19.63
CA SER A 77 -10.34 -16.30 20.94
C SER A 77 -10.73 -15.09 21.78
N HIS A 78 -11.77 -15.17 22.52
CA HIS A 78 -12.57 -14.15 23.19
C HIS A 78 -13.60 -13.45 22.26
N GLY A 79 -14.81 -13.37 22.76
CA GLY A 79 -15.98 -12.99 21.97
C GLY A 79 -16.55 -14.19 21.20
N ASN A 80 -16.96 -13.96 19.98
CA ASN A 80 -17.35 -15.07 19.09
C ASN A 80 -16.09 -15.75 18.57
N GLU A 81 -15.79 -16.95 19.07
CA GLU A 81 -14.68 -17.77 18.57
C GLU A 81 -14.86 -18.04 17.08
N GLN A 82 -13.95 -17.55 16.26
CA GLN A 82 -14.05 -17.61 14.82
C GLN A 82 -12.72 -17.91 14.16
N ILE A 83 -12.81 -18.56 13.01
CA ILE A 83 -11.70 -18.71 12.08
C ILE A 83 -11.72 -17.54 11.11
N PHE A 84 -10.58 -16.93 10.89
CA PHE A 84 -10.43 -15.87 9.90
C PHE A 84 -9.35 -16.19 8.87
N SER A 85 -9.45 -15.56 7.72
CA SER A 85 -8.36 -15.54 6.75
C SER A 85 -8.28 -14.20 6.03
N ILE A 86 -7.04 -13.82 5.68
CA ILE A 86 -6.72 -12.61 4.92
C ILE A 86 -5.86 -13.02 3.74
N SER A 87 -6.30 -12.74 2.52
CA SER A 87 -5.57 -12.99 1.28
C SER A 87 -5.26 -11.67 0.61
N GLU A 88 -4.03 -11.47 0.15
CA GLU A 88 -3.61 -10.26 -0.57
C GLU A 88 -2.68 -10.63 -1.72
N LEU A 89 -2.89 -10.00 -2.88
CA LEU A 89 -2.08 -10.16 -4.08
C LEU A 89 -1.80 -8.80 -4.68
N GLU A 90 -0.54 -8.54 -5.01
CA GLU A 90 -0.11 -7.34 -5.71
C GLU A 90 0.89 -7.69 -6.80
N ALA A 91 0.85 -6.95 -7.89
CA ALA A 91 1.82 -7.06 -8.97
C ALA A 91 2.21 -5.67 -9.47
N GLU A 92 3.51 -5.46 -9.67
CA GLU A 92 4.09 -4.22 -10.19
C GLU A 92 4.90 -4.50 -11.45
N GLN A 93 4.87 -3.58 -12.40
CA GLN A 93 5.68 -3.63 -13.62
C GLN A 93 6.25 -2.25 -13.94
N TYR A 94 7.52 -2.19 -14.28
CA TYR A 94 8.22 -0.97 -14.70
C TYR A 94 8.87 -1.15 -16.06
N ILE A 95 8.70 -0.14 -16.91
CA ILE A 95 9.29 -0.09 -18.26
C ILE A 95 9.87 1.30 -18.48
N SER A 96 11.12 1.36 -18.95
CA SER A 96 11.84 2.62 -19.16
C SER A 96 12.51 2.69 -20.52
N THR A 97 12.56 3.88 -21.08
CA THR A 97 13.34 4.16 -22.28
C THR A 97 14.84 4.03 -21.98
N ARG A 98 15.64 3.78 -23.05
CA ARG A 98 17.10 3.58 -22.93
C ARG A 98 17.90 4.83 -23.30
N ASN A 99 17.56 5.97 -22.71
CA ASN A 99 18.22 7.25 -22.98
C ASN A 99 18.87 7.81 -21.70
N THR A 100 19.67 8.86 -21.85
CA THR A 100 20.34 9.56 -20.75
C THR A 100 19.34 10.14 -19.74
N ASN A 101 18.16 10.59 -20.21
CA ASN A 101 17.07 11.08 -19.40
C ASN A 101 15.83 10.17 -19.61
N PRO A 102 15.78 9.03 -18.92
CA PRO A 102 14.75 8.04 -19.16
C PRO A 102 13.34 8.55 -18.81
N ILE A 103 12.38 8.05 -19.59
CA ILE A 103 10.96 8.11 -19.26
C ILE A 103 10.58 6.72 -18.78
N THR A 104 10.06 6.63 -17.57
CA THR A 104 9.65 5.37 -16.94
C THR A 104 8.14 5.38 -16.75
N PHE A 105 7.50 4.32 -17.22
CA PHE A 105 6.11 4.01 -16.90
C PHE A 105 6.09 2.89 -15.87
N GLY A 106 5.33 3.09 -14.80
CA GLY A 106 5.07 2.12 -13.75
C GLY A 106 3.57 1.82 -13.65
N VAL A 107 3.23 0.56 -13.42
CA VAL A 107 1.87 0.13 -13.09
C VAL A 107 1.93 -0.83 -11.91
N ARG A 108 1.01 -0.68 -10.96
CA ARG A 108 0.78 -1.60 -9.86
C ARG A 108 -0.71 -1.91 -9.80
N ILE A 109 -1.04 -3.18 -9.69
CA ILE A 109 -2.40 -3.68 -9.49
C ILE A 109 -2.40 -4.54 -8.23
N GLY A 110 -3.48 -4.49 -7.49
CA GLY A 110 -3.58 -5.34 -6.32
C GLY A 110 -5.00 -5.45 -5.80
N GLY A 111 -5.14 -6.38 -4.88
CA GLY A 111 -6.38 -6.60 -4.18
C GLY A 111 -6.20 -7.54 -3.01
N GLY A 112 -7.22 -7.54 -2.15
CA GLY A 112 -7.26 -8.41 -1.00
C GLY A 112 -8.68 -8.68 -0.56
N ARG A 113 -8.83 -9.78 0.19
CA ARG A 113 -10.10 -10.17 0.79
C ARG A 113 -9.90 -10.74 2.18
N ASN A 114 -10.76 -10.30 3.08
CA ASN A 114 -10.90 -10.82 4.42
C ASN A 114 -12.09 -11.79 4.47
N HIS A 115 -11.98 -12.82 5.30
CA HIS A 115 -13.06 -13.73 5.67
C HIS A 115 -13.09 -13.88 7.19
N GLY A 116 -14.30 -13.90 7.77
CA GLY A 116 -14.53 -13.88 9.20
C GLY A 116 -14.68 -12.47 9.75
N ASP A 117 -15.27 -12.34 10.93
CA ASP A 117 -15.51 -11.04 11.59
C ASP A 117 -14.23 -10.54 12.24
N LEU A 118 -13.46 -9.81 11.45
CA LEU A 118 -12.19 -9.24 11.88
C LEU A 118 -12.39 -7.92 12.61
N PRO A 119 -11.52 -7.61 13.58
CA PRO A 119 -11.48 -6.28 14.16
C PRO A 119 -11.32 -5.19 13.10
N PHE A 120 -11.99 -4.05 13.27
CA PHE A 120 -12.03 -2.96 12.29
C PHE A 120 -10.66 -2.50 11.78
N TYR A 121 -9.62 -2.55 12.62
CA TYR A 121 -8.25 -2.17 12.24
C TYR A 121 -7.50 -3.24 11.42
N LYS A 122 -8.08 -4.43 11.24
CA LYS A 122 -7.59 -5.48 10.32
C LYS A 122 -8.28 -5.42 8.95
N LEU A 123 -9.29 -4.56 8.78
CA LEU A 123 -9.94 -4.34 7.49
C LEU A 123 -8.98 -3.67 6.50
N PHE A 124 -9.20 -3.92 5.23
CA PHE A 124 -8.46 -3.23 4.18
C PHE A 124 -8.87 -1.76 4.10
N SER A 125 -7.89 -0.91 3.82
CA SER A 125 -8.15 0.51 3.60
C SER A 125 -7.50 1.01 2.32
N LEU A 126 -8.11 1.99 1.69
CA LEU A 126 -7.57 2.78 0.59
C LEU A 126 -7.44 4.25 1.00
N GLY A 127 -6.41 4.91 0.49
CA GLY A 127 -6.12 6.33 0.74
C GLY A 127 -4.64 6.63 0.62
N GLN A 128 -4.29 7.86 0.61
CA GLN A 128 -3.02 8.54 0.37
C GLN A 128 -1.77 7.65 0.13
N LEU A 129 -1.25 7.00 1.14
CA LEU A 129 -0.03 6.18 1.06
C LEU A 129 -0.32 4.70 0.79
N ASN A 130 -1.60 4.32 0.83
CA ASN A 130 -2.06 2.95 0.76
C ASN A 130 -2.94 2.76 -0.48
N ASP A 131 -2.37 2.92 -1.67
CA ASP A 131 -3.02 2.51 -2.91
C ASP A 131 -3.96 3.53 -3.57
N LEU A 132 -4.18 4.75 -3.01
CA LEU A 132 -5.05 5.75 -3.63
C LEU A 132 -4.60 7.17 -3.29
N GLN A 133 -3.65 7.70 -4.05
CA GLN A 133 -3.16 9.08 -3.90
C GLN A 133 -4.26 10.07 -4.29
N GLY A 134 -4.27 11.26 -3.67
CA GLY A 134 -5.35 12.24 -3.88
C GLY A 134 -6.50 12.14 -2.88
N TYR A 135 -6.42 11.20 -1.94
CA TYR A 135 -7.31 11.05 -0.80
C TYR A 135 -6.55 11.08 0.52
N LYS A 136 -7.23 11.39 1.61
CA LYS A 136 -6.67 11.27 2.96
C LYS A 136 -6.37 9.79 3.28
N ARG A 137 -5.46 9.58 4.23
CA ARG A 137 -5.09 8.23 4.66
C ARG A 137 -6.30 7.46 5.19
N ASN A 138 -6.42 6.18 4.82
CA ASN A 138 -7.51 5.28 5.24
C ASN A 138 -8.91 5.88 5.00
N ARG A 139 -9.11 6.56 3.86
CA ARG A 139 -10.37 7.23 3.54
C ARG A 139 -11.52 6.26 3.36
N PHE A 140 -11.23 5.09 2.77
CA PHE A 140 -12.20 4.04 2.49
C PHE A 140 -11.74 2.76 3.18
N THR A 141 -12.65 2.04 3.82
CA THR A 141 -12.36 0.81 4.56
C THR A 141 -13.40 -0.26 4.21
N GLY A 142 -12.97 -1.52 4.11
CA GLY A 142 -13.87 -2.64 3.83
C GLY A 142 -13.18 -4.00 3.94
N GLU A 143 -13.95 -5.07 3.82
CA GLU A 143 -13.49 -6.46 3.91
C GLU A 143 -12.69 -6.88 2.67
N SER A 144 -12.90 -6.19 1.56
CA SER A 144 -12.16 -6.44 0.32
C SER A 144 -11.74 -5.13 -0.32
N LYS A 145 -10.60 -5.16 -1.02
CA LYS A 145 -10.10 -4.03 -1.82
C LYS A 145 -9.65 -4.49 -3.20
N ALA A 146 -9.71 -3.58 -4.17
CA ALA A 146 -8.96 -3.69 -5.41
C ALA A 146 -8.50 -2.30 -5.85
N PHE A 147 -7.32 -2.23 -6.46
CA PHE A 147 -6.76 -0.97 -6.92
C PHE A 147 -5.85 -1.15 -8.14
N ILE A 148 -5.65 -0.05 -8.84
CA ILE A 148 -4.64 0.13 -9.85
C ILE A 148 -3.98 1.48 -9.66
N ASN A 149 -2.65 1.51 -9.64
CA ASN A 149 -1.83 2.71 -9.62
C ASN A 149 -1.03 2.78 -10.90
N THR A 150 -0.97 3.93 -11.51
CA THR A 150 -0.12 4.19 -12.67
C THR A 150 0.71 5.43 -12.43
N GLU A 151 1.95 5.41 -12.89
CA GLU A 151 2.81 6.57 -12.86
C GLU A 151 3.63 6.72 -14.14
N LEU A 152 3.89 7.96 -14.50
CA LEU A 152 4.83 8.33 -15.53
C LEU A 152 5.88 9.25 -14.92
N ARG A 153 7.14 8.83 -14.99
CA ARG A 153 8.28 9.59 -14.48
C ARG A 153 9.17 10.02 -15.63
N LYS A 154 9.71 11.23 -15.55
CA LYS A 154 10.74 11.71 -16.45
C LYS A 154 11.91 12.26 -15.65
N GLN A 155 13.08 11.69 -15.86
CA GLN A 155 14.32 12.26 -15.36
C GLN A 155 14.66 13.52 -16.16
N ILE A 156 14.96 14.61 -15.47
CA ILE A 156 15.29 15.92 -16.08
C ILE A 156 16.78 16.19 -16.00
N VAL A 157 17.37 15.93 -14.84
CA VAL A 157 18.78 16.21 -14.58
C VAL A 157 19.42 15.04 -13.85
N GLN A 158 20.63 14.71 -14.26
CA GLN A 158 21.53 13.83 -13.51
C GLN A 158 22.91 14.50 -13.43
N THR A 159 23.36 14.77 -12.22
CA THR A 159 24.72 15.25 -12.00
C THR A 159 25.63 14.05 -11.74
N GLN A 160 26.77 14.02 -12.43
CA GLN A 160 27.81 13.01 -12.20
C GLN A 160 28.92 13.52 -11.27
N ASN A 161 28.63 14.54 -10.48
CA ASN A 161 29.62 15.08 -9.55
C ASN A 161 29.98 14.01 -8.52
N THR A 162 31.25 13.74 -8.36
CA THR A 162 31.81 12.67 -7.52
C THR A 162 31.45 12.84 -6.03
N LEU A 163 31.21 14.08 -5.59
CA LEU A 163 30.91 14.40 -4.20
C LEU A 163 29.43 14.18 -3.83
N ILE A 164 28.51 14.60 -4.72
CA ILE A 164 27.07 14.47 -4.48
C ILE A 164 26.37 14.15 -5.81
N PRO A 165 26.27 12.87 -6.21
CA PRO A 165 25.47 12.50 -7.36
C PRO A 165 23.99 12.70 -7.02
N ILE A 166 23.29 13.48 -7.86
CA ILE A 166 21.87 13.78 -7.68
C ILE A 166 21.14 13.50 -9.00
N ARG A 167 19.99 12.83 -8.91
CA ARG A 167 19.02 12.76 -10.00
C ARG A 167 17.77 13.54 -9.61
N LEU A 168 17.27 14.37 -10.52
CA LEU A 168 16.05 15.14 -10.39
C LEU A 168 15.08 14.75 -11.51
N GLY A 169 13.83 14.69 -11.20
CA GLY A 169 12.80 14.42 -12.19
C GLY A 169 11.41 14.87 -11.75
N ILE A 170 10.50 14.70 -12.67
CA ILE A 170 9.07 14.96 -12.47
C ILE A 170 8.29 13.65 -12.60
N ARG A 171 7.15 13.60 -11.96
CA ARG A 171 6.21 12.49 -12.06
C ARG A 171 4.78 12.98 -12.21
N GLY A 172 3.98 12.19 -12.92
CA GLY A 172 2.53 12.26 -12.89
C GLY A 172 1.98 10.91 -12.48
N PHE A 173 0.83 10.86 -11.85
CA PHE A 173 0.18 9.62 -11.45
C PHE A 173 -1.33 9.67 -11.63
N PHE A 174 -1.90 8.50 -11.82
CA PHE A 174 -3.33 8.26 -11.80
C PHE A 174 -3.60 6.94 -11.09
N ASP A 175 -4.45 6.99 -10.09
CA ASP A 175 -4.82 5.88 -9.23
C ASP A 175 -6.32 5.66 -9.30
N MET A 176 -6.73 4.40 -9.22
CA MET A 176 -8.12 4.01 -9.11
C MET A 176 -8.23 2.87 -8.11
N GLY A 177 -9.22 2.94 -7.23
CA GLY A 177 -9.42 1.92 -6.21
C GLY A 177 -10.85 1.85 -5.72
N ARG A 178 -11.17 0.71 -5.11
CA ARG A 178 -12.47 0.43 -4.52
C ARG A 178 -12.31 -0.51 -3.34
N VAL A 179 -13.14 -0.30 -2.33
CA VAL A 179 -13.38 -1.25 -1.24
C VAL A 179 -14.79 -1.83 -1.36
N TRP A 180 -15.00 -2.99 -0.78
CA TRP A 180 -16.31 -3.59 -0.59
C TRP A 180 -16.49 -3.84 0.89
N SER A 181 -17.64 -3.42 1.42
CA SER A 181 -18.08 -3.65 2.78
C SER A 181 -19.48 -4.26 2.76
N ASP A 182 -19.70 -5.24 3.62
CA ASP A 182 -21.01 -5.86 3.79
C ASP A 182 -22.02 -4.89 4.44
N GLU A 183 -21.52 -3.89 5.17
CA GLU A 183 -22.35 -2.85 5.83
C GLU A 183 -22.82 -1.75 4.85
N GLU A 184 -22.13 -1.56 3.71
CA GLU A 184 -22.47 -0.58 2.68
C GLU A 184 -22.69 -1.25 1.32
N PRO A 185 -23.81 -1.95 1.09
CA PRO A 185 -24.05 -2.67 -0.16
C PRO A 185 -24.10 -1.76 -1.40
N ASP A 186 -24.39 -0.47 -1.24
CA ASP A 186 -24.44 0.52 -2.31
C ASP A 186 -23.08 1.22 -2.60
N GLY A 187 -22.06 0.93 -1.83
CA GLY A 187 -20.68 1.44 -1.99
C GLY A 187 -19.97 0.93 -3.25
N HIS A 188 -20.67 0.85 -4.39
CA HIS A 188 -20.14 0.29 -5.65
C HIS A 188 -19.28 1.26 -6.46
N THR A 189 -18.80 2.34 -5.87
CA THR A 189 -18.10 3.40 -6.59
C THR A 189 -16.61 3.14 -6.67
N TRP A 190 -16.04 3.24 -7.85
CA TRP A 190 -14.61 3.34 -8.04
C TRP A 190 -14.17 4.79 -7.78
N HIS A 191 -13.20 4.94 -6.89
CA HIS A 191 -12.61 6.23 -6.54
C HIS A 191 -11.37 6.46 -7.37
N THR A 192 -11.17 7.68 -7.87
CA THR A 192 -10.03 8.03 -8.72
C THR A 192 -9.27 9.20 -8.12
N GLY A 193 -7.95 9.05 -8.04
CA GLY A 193 -7.03 10.10 -7.64
C GLY A 193 -6.00 10.37 -8.73
N TYR A 194 -5.56 11.59 -8.89
CA TYR A 194 -4.55 11.97 -9.87
C TYR A 194 -3.69 13.12 -9.35
N GLY A 195 -2.54 13.27 -9.93
CA GLY A 195 -1.65 14.34 -9.51
C GLY A 195 -0.28 14.27 -10.15
N GLY A 196 0.62 15.04 -9.57
CA GLY A 196 2.00 15.10 -10.03
C GLY A 196 2.93 15.68 -9.00
N GLY A 197 4.22 15.59 -9.28
CA GLY A 197 5.22 16.06 -8.34
C GLY A 197 6.61 16.05 -8.91
N VAL A 198 7.56 16.33 -8.03
CA VAL A 198 8.98 16.30 -8.31
C VAL A 198 9.66 15.26 -7.41
N TYR A 199 10.70 14.65 -7.90
CA TYR A 199 11.49 13.74 -7.09
C TYR A 199 12.98 14.06 -7.18
N ILE A 200 13.67 13.76 -6.10
CA ILE A 200 15.13 13.84 -5.98
C ILE A 200 15.66 12.50 -5.48
N VAL A 201 16.71 12.01 -6.11
CA VAL A 201 17.44 10.81 -5.68
C VAL A 201 18.87 11.24 -5.36
N PRO A 202 19.21 11.44 -4.08
CA PRO A 202 20.56 11.70 -3.64
C PRO A 202 21.32 10.37 -3.45
N PHE A 203 22.65 10.43 -3.48
CA PHE A 203 23.55 9.36 -3.02
C PHE A 203 23.30 7.96 -3.62
N LYS A 204 23.61 7.76 -4.89
CA LYS A 204 23.65 6.42 -5.53
C LYS A 204 22.39 5.57 -5.37
N GLU A 205 21.22 6.19 -5.43
CA GLU A 205 19.95 5.47 -5.57
C GLU A 205 19.52 4.64 -4.36
N GLN A 206 19.99 4.96 -3.17
CA GLN A 206 19.59 4.24 -1.95
C GLN A 206 18.18 4.59 -1.52
N PHE A 207 17.74 5.81 -1.77
CA PHE A 207 16.38 6.28 -1.50
C PHE A 207 16.00 7.41 -2.46
N ALA A 208 14.69 7.58 -2.63
CA ALA A 208 14.11 8.68 -3.40
C ALA A 208 13.26 9.54 -2.48
N ILE A 209 13.33 10.84 -2.64
CA ILE A 209 12.46 11.80 -1.95
C ILE A 209 11.50 12.35 -2.99
N ASN A 210 10.21 12.32 -2.69
CA ASN A 210 9.17 12.81 -3.56
C ASN A 210 8.28 13.82 -2.85
N LEU A 211 8.02 14.93 -3.51
CA LEU A 211 7.02 15.92 -3.14
C LEU A 211 5.99 16.01 -4.26
N SER A 212 4.76 15.68 -3.97
CA SER A 212 3.68 15.66 -4.95
C SER A 212 2.40 16.29 -4.42
N VAL A 213 1.55 16.66 -5.35
CA VAL A 213 0.21 17.18 -5.10
C VAL A 213 -0.77 16.24 -5.80
N GLY A 214 -1.74 15.77 -5.04
CA GLY A 214 -2.82 14.93 -5.55
C GLY A 214 -4.19 15.56 -5.31
N SER A 215 -5.14 15.18 -6.13
CA SER A 215 -6.53 15.62 -6.06
C SER A 215 -7.46 14.51 -6.50
N SER A 216 -8.72 14.62 -6.13
CA SER A 216 -9.79 13.72 -6.53
C SER A 216 -11.10 14.51 -6.74
N LYS A 217 -12.17 13.81 -7.08
CA LYS A 217 -13.51 14.44 -7.15
C LYS A 217 -14.04 14.83 -5.78
N GLU A 218 -13.61 14.15 -4.73
CA GLU A 218 -14.15 14.26 -3.37
C GLU A 218 -13.27 15.11 -2.46
N GLU A 219 -11.98 15.16 -2.74
CA GLU A 219 -11.01 15.90 -1.95
C GLU A 219 -10.23 16.88 -2.81
N SER A 220 -10.12 18.10 -2.29
CA SER A 220 -9.28 19.13 -2.88
C SER A 220 -7.79 18.77 -2.69
N MET A 221 -6.94 19.57 -3.27
CA MET A 221 -5.49 19.44 -3.33
C MET A 221 -4.84 18.98 -2.00
N LEU A 222 -4.20 17.81 -2.03
CA LEU A 222 -3.43 17.23 -0.93
C LEU A 222 -1.95 17.24 -1.28
N VAL A 223 -1.12 17.79 -0.39
CA VAL A 223 0.33 17.73 -0.52
C VAL A 223 0.83 16.44 0.13
N MET A 224 1.67 15.71 -0.60
CA MET A 224 2.23 14.44 -0.16
C MET A 224 3.75 14.48 -0.21
N PHE A 225 4.37 14.05 0.88
CA PHE A 225 5.80 13.88 0.99
C PHE A 225 6.11 12.41 1.27
N THR A 226 6.98 11.79 0.46
CA THR A 226 7.39 10.39 0.63
C THR A 226 8.89 10.23 0.49
N ILE A 227 9.44 9.28 1.23
CA ILE A 227 10.83 8.82 1.12
C ILE A 227 10.79 7.32 0.84
N GLY A 228 11.41 6.87 -0.26
CA GLY A 228 11.41 5.48 -0.71
C GLY A 228 10.78 5.31 -2.08
N SER A 229 10.21 4.12 -2.35
CA SER A 229 9.46 3.85 -3.59
C SER A 229 8.20 4.71 -3.68
N PHE A 230 7.81 5.11 -4.88
CA PHE A 230 6.65 5.98 -5.12
C PHE A 230 5.34 5.20 -5.23
N ILE A 231 5.41 4.01 -5.78
CA ILE A 231 4.37 3.00 -5.74
C ILE A 231 4.79 2.02 -4.64
N LYS A 232 3.97 1.86 -3.64
CA LYS A 232 4.27 1.00 -2.50
C LYS A 232 3.18 -0.02 -2.33
#